data_7e7263ab7024ec97787fa8ac55aa2a7f
#
_entry.id   7e7263ab7024ec97787fa8ac55aa2a7f
#
_cell.length_a   1.000
_cell.length_b   1.000
_cell.length_c   1.000
_cell.angle_alpha   90.00
_cell.angle_beta   90.00
_cell.angle_gamma   90.00
#
_symmetry.space_group_name_H-M   'P 1'
#
loop_
_entity.id
_entity.type
_entity.pdbx_description
1 polymer ?
#
loop_
_entity_poly.entity_id
_entity_poly.type
_entity_poly.pdbx_seq_one_letter_code
_entity_poly.pdbx_strand_id
1 'polypeptide(L)'
;MDPARTGARQLHTVPTPRRLQSRLHPLIHRLLLSGLLILGLLGASAPALAALPPGNAVKDPTAILRNALPIDQADLQELQHRLESTSDDLRAKRWTALTSTARRSQTLLSSRRQAILDSLPSGDQALAAGLLDQLDSQVQAVAAATEVSDRDGFLNARRAALSSIGQLEALLVGDFPFAIPAEYADLPRLLGRATVEIETTQGKLTAVVDGYNAPLTAGAFVDLVQKGFYDGLPFTRAEDFYVLQTGDPKGPETGYIDPKTKRERTVPLEIKVPGEAAPFYNATFEDLGQFTAQPVLPFATLGTLGWAHSDEALDDGSSQFFFFLYEAELTPAGLNLVDGRYSAFGYVVDGFDVLEELGISDGIVQARVIEGAENLRPHA
;
A
#
# COMPACT_ATOMS: atom_id res chain seq x y z
N MET A 1 -73.15 24.27 43.22
CA MET A 1 -74.03 23.66 44.22
C MET A 1 -73.25 22.61 44.98
N ASP A 2 -72.76 23.01 46.16
CA ASP A 2 -72.35 22.18 47.31
C ASP A 2 -73.64 21.59 47.92
N PRO A 3 -73.65 20.64 48.86
CA PRO A 3 -72.64 20.17 49.80
C PRO A 3 -72.70 18.64 50.16
N ALA A 4 -71.84 18.18 51.00
CA ALA A 4 -71.86 17.79 52.40
C ALA A 4 -71.16 16.44 52.63
N ARG A 5 -70.10 16.42 53.45
CA ARG A 5 -69.98 16.11 54.89
C ARG A 5 -70.44 14.70 55.34
N THR A 6 -69.55 13.97 55.94
CA THR A 6 -69.40 13.44 57.32
C THR A 6 -68.84 12.01 57.23
N GLY A 7 -67.99 11.51 58.08
CA GLY A 7 -67.59 11.70 59.44
C GLY A 7 -66.65 10.60 59.91
N ALA A 8 -65.85 10.90 60.85
CA ALA A 8 -64.76 10.15 61.43
C ALA A 8 -65.22 8.93 62.26
N ARG A 9 -64.32 7.95 62.35
CA ARG A 9 -64.17 7.11 63.58
C ARG A 9 -62.73 6.64 63.75
N GLN A 10 -62.13 7.08 64.81
CA GLN A 10 -60.87 6.56 65.34
C GLN A 10 -61.13 5.19 65.97
N LEU A 11 -60.19 4.31 65.84
CA LEU A 11 -60.04 3.13 66.71
C LEU A 11 -58.56 2.87 67.01
N HIS A 12 -58.32 2.70 68.27
CA HIS A 12 -57.12 2.60 69.06
C HIS A 12 -56.10 1.56 68.57
N THR A 13 -54.86 1.97 68.75
CA THR A 13 -53.62 1.21 68.56
C THR A 13 -53.32 0.26 69.71
N VAL A 14 -52.83 -0.95 69.34
CA VAL A 14 -52.14 -1.90 70.24
C VAL A 14 -50.64 -1.94 69.77
N PRO A 15 -49.68 -1.80 70.67
CA PRO A 15 -48.28 -1.83 70.32
C PRO A 15 -47.77 -3.25 70.28
N THR A 16 -47.10 -3.66 69.19
CA THR A 16 -46.35 -4.86 69.07
C THR A 16 -44.82 -4.64 69.05
N PRO A 17 -44.02 -5.60 69.50
CA PRO A 17 -42.67 -5.35 69.97
C PRO A 17 -41.66 -5.15 68.84
N ARG A 18 -40.71 -4.26 69.10
CA ARG A 18 -39.50 -4.02 68.24
C ARG A 18 -38.67 -5.31 68.06
N ARG A 19 -38.63 -5.79 66.86
CA ARG A 19 -37.57 -6.74 66.46
C ARG A 19 -36.33 -5.93 66.04
N LEU A 20 -35.26 -6.10 66.81
CA LEU A 20 -33.91 -5.74 66.40
C LEU A 20 -33.46 -6.74 65.36
N GLN A 21 -33.59 -6.43 64.07
CA GLN A 21 -32.96 -7.23 63.01
C GLN A 21 -32.55 -6.32 61.89
N SER A 22 -31.24 -6.43 61.58
CA SER A 22 -30.58 -6.23 60.29
C SER A 22 -30.34 -4.81 59.77
N ARG A 23 -29.49 -4.04 60.45
CA ARG A 23 -28.78 -2.95 59.82
C ARG A 23 -27.47 -3.34 59.15
N LEU A 24 -27.13 -4.65 59.09
CA LEU A 24 -25.87 -5.17 58.51
C LEU A 24 -25.92 -5.50 57.01
N HIS A 25 -27.08 -5.77 56.46
CA HIS A 25 -27.21 -6.18 55.05
C HIS A 25 -26.94 -5.10 53.99
N PRO A 26 -27.32 -3.83 54.15
CA PRO A 26 -27.07 -2.83 53.11
C PRO A 26 -25.59 -2.40 53.00
N LEU A 27 -24.81 -2.52 54.09
CA LEU A 27 -23.37 -2.18 54.03
C LEU A 27 -22.54 -3.27 53.31
N ILE A 28 -22.87 -4.52 53.56
CA ILE A 28 -22.18 -5.66 52.87
C ILE A 28 -22.50 -5.66 51.38
N HIS A 29 -23.75 -5.40 50.96
CA HIS A 29 -24.10 -5.29 49.54
C HIS A 29 -23.44 -4.10 48.86
N ARG A 30 -23.33 -2.96 49.56
CA ARG A 30 -22.62 -1.78 49.01
C ARG A 30 -21.10 -2.01 48.88
N LEU A 31 -20.47 -2.71 49.81
CA LEU A 31 -19.07 -3.09 49.77
C LEU A 31 -18.79 -4.13 48.68
N LEU A 32 -19.67 -5.11 48.49
CA LEU A 32 -19.55 -6.10 47.40
C LEU A 32 -19.77 -5.49 46.01
N LEU A 33 -20.76 -4.61 45.84
CA LEU A 33 -20.96 -3.89 44.58
C LEU A 33 -19.81 -2.93 44.27
N SER A 34 -19.26 -2.23 45.26
CA SER A 34 -18.10 -1.35 45.06
C SER A 34 -16.83 -2.15 44.74
N GLY A 35 -16.63 -3.31 45.36
CA GLY A 35 -15.55 -4.23 45.05
C GLY A 35 -15.62 -4.82 43.62
N LEU A 36 -16.85 -5.16 43.17
CA LEU A 36 -17.07 -5.66 41.80
C LEU A 36 -16.85 -4.54 40.75
N LEU A 37 -17.24 -3.30 41.07
CA LEU A 37 -17.02 -2.15 40.17
C LEU A 37 -15.53 -1.80 40.04
N ILE A 38 -14.79 -1.86 41.15
CA ILE A 38 -13.33 -1.65 41.15
C ILE A 38 -12.59 -2.77 40.43
N LEU A 39 -13.02 -4.04 40.59
CA LEU A 39 -12.46 -5.17 39.84
C LEU A 39 -12.80 -5.08 38.33
N GLY A 40 -13.97 -4.59 37.96
CA GLY A 40 -14.36 -4.34 36.57
C GLY A 40 -13.57 -3.19 35.92
N LEU A 41 -13.23 -2.15 36.68
CA LEU A 41 -12.40 -1.05 36.22
C LEU A 41 -10.89 -1.43 36.10
N LEU A 42 -10.42 -2.36 36.91
CA LEU A 42 -9.05 -2.90 36.82
C LEU A 42 -8.90 -3.96 35.71
N GLY A 43 -10.00 -4.61 35.30
CA GLY A 43 -9.99 -5.57 34.19
C GLY A 43 -10.19 -4.96 32.81
N ALA A 44 -10.59 -3.66 32.71
CA ALA A 44 -10.88 -2.97 31.47
C ALA A 44 -9.71 -2.14 30.92
N SER A 45 -8.59 -2.09 31.60
CA SER A 45 -7.34 -1.53 31.05
C SER A 45 -6.50 -2.67 30.43
N ALA A 46 -7.01 -3.29 29.35
CA ALA A 46 -6.09 -3.69 28.31
C ALA A 46 -5.35 -2.38 27.92
N PRO A 47 -4.02 -2.29 28.03
CA PRO A 47 -3.33 -1.19 27.38
C PRO A 47 -3.81 -1.26 25.93
N ALA A 48 -4.49 -0.23 25.44
CA ALA A 48 -4.43 0.07 24.05
C ALA A 48 -2.92 0.21 23.82
N LEU A 49 -2.29 -0.82 23.28
CA LEU A 49 -1.05 -0.68 22.59
C LEU A 49 -1.42 0.33 21.50
N ALA A 50 -1.19 1.61 21.78
CA ALA A 50 -0.98 2.58 20.74
C ALA A 50 0.20 1.98 19.99
N ALA A 51 -0.08 1.22 18.94
CA ALA A 51 0.93 0.82 18.00
C ALA A 51 1.57 2.13 17.61
N LEU A 52 2.84 2.30 17.97
CA LEU A 52 3.63 3.37 17.39
C LEU A 52 3.42 3.28 15.90
N PRO A 53 3.23 4.40 15.20
CA PRO A 53 3.14 4.38 13.76
C PRO A 53 4.26 3.48 13.23
N PRO A 54 3.99 2.59 12.26
CA PRO A 54 5.02 1.72 11.70
C PRO A 54 6.21 2.61 11.35
N GLY A 55 7.40 2.16 11.71
CA GLY A 55 8.63 2.94 11.51
C GLY A 55 8.72 3.45 10.07
N ASN A 56 9.58 4.43 9.82
CA ASN A 56 9.73 5.21 8.60
C ASN A 56 9.20 4.48 7.37
N ALA A 57 8.16 5.03 6.71
CA ALA A 57 7.58 4.47 5.50
C ALA A 57 8.68 4.12 4.49
N VAL A 58 8.54 2.98 3.83
CA VAL A 58 9.44 2.60 2.74
C VAL A 58 9.26 3.63 1.63
N LYS A 59 10.34 4.34 1.29
CA LYS A 59 10.33 5.42 0.28
C LYS A 59 10.99 5.01 -1.05
N ASP A 60 11.61 3.85 -1.10
CA ASP A 60 12.19 3.31 -2.32
C ASP A 60 11.08 2.65 -3.14
N PRO A 61 10.72 3.19 -4.31
CA PRO A 61 9.63 2.65 -5.13
C PRO A 61 9.89 1.20 -5.56
N THR A 62 11.15 0.81 -5.76
CA THR A 62 11.48 -0.57 -6.13
C THR A 62 11.31 -1.53 -4.94
N ALA A 63 11.54 -1.06 -3.72
CA ALA A 63 11.25 -1.82 -2.50
C ALA A 63 9.73 -1.96 -2.27
N ILE A 64 8.96 -0.89 -2.48
CA ILE A 64 7.49 -0.95 -2.41
C ILE A 64 6.96 -2.00 -3.39
N LEU A 65 7.42 -1.94 -4.64
CA LEU A 65 7.02 -2.89 -5.68
C LEU A 65 7.42 -4.33 -5.32
N ARG A 66 8.62 -4.59 -4.77
CA ARG A 66 9.00 -5.94 -4.31
C ARG A 66 8.06 -6.42 -3.19
N ASN A 67 7.85 -5.60 -2.17
CA ASN A 67 6.98 -5.94 -1.04
C ASN A 67 5.50 -6.14 -1.44
N ALA A 68 5.09 -5.58 -2.57
CA ALA A 68 3.73 -5.68 -3.11
C ALA A 68 3.48 -6.96 -3.93
N LEU A 69 4.51 -7.78 -4.22
CA LEU A 69 4.33 -9.03 -4.96
C LEU A 69 3.51 -10.05 -4.15
N PRO A 70 2.54 -10.72 -4.77
CA PRO A 70 1.69 -11.72 -4.10
C PRO A 70 2.39 -13.08 -4.03
N ILE A 71 3.51 -13.15 -3.33
CA ILE A 71 4.33 -14.35 -3.17
C ILE A 71 4.35 -14.83 -1.72
N ASP A 72 4.58 -16.12 -1.54
CA ASP A 72 4.76 -16.77 -0.22
C ASP A 72 6.02 -17.65 -0.27
N GLN A 73 7.19 -17.00 -0.22
CA GLN A 73 8.49 -17.65 -0.12
C GLN A 73 9.32 -17.01 0.98
N ALA A 74 9.16 -17.55 2.20
CA ALA A 74 9.67 -16.96 3.43
C ALA A 74 11.20 -16.76 3.46
N ASP A 75 11.98 -17.70 2.87
CA ASP A 75 13.46 -17.60 2.89
C ASP A 75 13.95 -16.45 1.98
N LEU A 76 13.30 -16.21 0.84
CA LEU A 76 13.65 -15.13 -0.08
C LEU A 76 13.22 -13.78 0.48
N GLN A 77 12.01 -13.69 1.04
CA GLN A 77 11.51 -12.49 1.71
C GLN A 77 12.35 -12.12 2.94
N GLU A 78 12.82 -13.10 3.71
CA GLU A 78 13.72 -12.85 4.84
C GLU A 78 15.08 -12.31 4.35
N LEU A 79 15.62 -12.82 3.25
CA LEU A 79 16.85 -12.30 2.65
C LEU A 79 16.69 -10.88 2.16
N GLN A 80 15.58 -10.58 1.48
CA GLN A 80 15.20 -9.23 1.06
C GLN A 80 15.15 -8.28 2.25
N HIS A 81 14.35 -8.63 3.26
CA HIS A 81 14.16 -7.80 4.45
C HIS A 81 15.48 -7.50 5.19
N ARG A 82 16.37 -8.49 5.31
CA ARG A 82 17.69 -8.29 5.89
C ARG A 82 18.53 -7.27 5.14
N LEU A 83 18.51 -7.29 3.80
CA LEU A 83 19.26 -6.34 2.98
C LEU A 83 18.63 -4.95 3.02
N GLU A 84 17.30 -4.84 2.98
CA GLU A 84 16.57 -3.57 3.03
C GLU A 84 16.74 -2.86 4.39
N SER A 85 16.73 -3.60 5.50
CA SER A 85 16.88 -3.05 6.86
C SER A 85 18.26 -2.47 7.19
N THR A 86 19.24 -2.56 6.28
CA THR A 86 20.61 -2.08 6.52
C THR A 86 20.78 -0.55 6.43
N SER A 87 19.76 0.19 6.03
CA SER A 87 19.87 1.63 5.73
C SER A 87 20.30 2.48 6.94
N ASP A 88 19.75 2.20 8.12
CA ASP A 88 20.09 2.93 9.36
C ASP A 88 21.47 2.58 9.87
N ASP A 89 21.90 1.33 9.76
CA ASP A 89 23.25 0.90 10.10
C ASP A 89 24.29 1.55 9.19
N LEU A 90 23.98 1.66 7.89
CA LEU A 90 24.85 2.30 6.91
C LEU A 90 24.96 3.81 7.19
N ARG A 91 23.84 4.48 7.45
CA ARG A 91 23.80 5.91 7.80
C ARG A 91 24.61 6.20 9.06
N ALA A 92 24.47 5.34 10.06
CA ALA A 92 25.18 5.44 11.32
C ALA A 92 26.63 4.87 11.26
N LYS A 93 27.09 4.41 10.09
CA LYS A 93 28.41 3.79 9.87
C LYS A 93 28.69 2.61 10.81
N ARG A 94 27.66 1.83 11.16
CA ARG A 94 27.79 0.66 12.04
C ARG A 94 28.28 -0.56 11.26
N TRP A 95 29.51 -0.50 10.77
CA TRP A 95 30.09 -1.51 9.88
C TRP A 95 30.08 -2.93 10.45
N THR A 96 30.29 -3.09 11.76
CA THR A 96 30.22 -4.41 12.41
C THR A 96 28.82 -5.02 12.31
N ALA A 97 27.76 -4.23 12.45
CA ALA A 97 26.38 -4.69 12.27
C ALA A 97 26.12 -5.08 10.82
N LEU A 98 26.56 -4.26 9.86
CA LEU A 98 26.47 -4.53 8.43
C LEU A 98 27.19 -5.84 8.05
N THR A 99 28.44 -6.04 8.53
CA THR A 99 29.19 -7.30 8.30
C THR A 99 28.43 -8.50 8.87
N SER A 100 27.87 -8.37 10.08
CA SER A 100 27.07 -9.45 10.67
C SER A 100 25.83 -9.77 9.83
N THR A 101 25.13 -8.75 9.34
CA THR A 101 23.95 -8.92 8.47
C THR A 101 24.34 -9.57 7.13
N ALA A 102 25.43 -9.12 6.50
CA ALA A 102 25.92 -9.71 5.26
C ALA A 102 26.25 -11.20 5.41
N ARG A 103 26.96 -11.57 6.47
CA ARG A 103 27.30 -12.98 6.76
C ARG A 103 26.06 -13.84 7.03
N ARG A 104 25.08 -13.33 7.77
CA ARG A 104 23.79 -14.03 7.96
C ARG A 104 23.04 -14.21 6.65
N SER A 105 23.09 -13.21 5.75
CA SER A 105 22.49 -13.29 4.42
C SER A 105 23.15 -14.36 3.56
N GLN A 106 24.49 -14.44 3.56
CA GLN A 106 25.24 -15.51 2.88
C GLN A 106 24.85 -16.89 3.42
N THR A 107 24.80 -17.05 4.75
CA THR A 107 24.43 -18.32 5.38
C THR A 107 23.01 -18.74 5.04
N LEU A 108 22.06 -17.79 5.05
CA LEU A 108 20.68 -18.06 4.66
C LEU A 108 20.61 -18.52 3.21
N LEU A 109 21.20 -17.75 2.28
CA LEU A 109 21.18 -18.08 0.85
C LEU A 109 21.81 -19.45 0.58
N SER A 110 22.99 -19.73 1.11
CA SER A 110 23.68 -21.01 0.90
C SER A 110 22.90 -22.20 1.46
N SER A 111 22.28 -22.06 2.66
CA SER A 111 21.55 -23.15 3.31
C SER A 111 20.15 -23.38 2.73
N ARG A 112 19.56 -22.35 2.11
CA ARG A 112 18.18 -22.38 1.58
C ARG A 112 18.10 -22.40 0.06
N ARG A 113 19.23 -22.27 -0.63
CA ARG A 113 19.30 -22.21 -2.08
C ARG A 113 18.43 -23.26 -2.78
N GLN A 114 18.56 -24.54 -2.36
CA GLN A 114 17.79 -25.62 -2.98
C GLN A 114 16.30 -25.49 -2.70
N ALA A 115 15.92 -25.13 -1.47
CA ALA A 115 14.52 -24.93 -1.11
C ALA A 115 13.89 -23.76 -1.90
N ILE A 116 14.62 -22.68 -2.12
CA ILE A 116 14.19 -21.58 -2.98
C ILE A 116 14.01 -22.05 -4.42
N LEU A 117 14.99 -22.78 -4.97
CA LEU A 117 14.93 -23.30 -6.32
C LEU A 117 13.75 -24.27 -6.53
N ASP A 118 13.50 -25.15 -5.55
CA ASP A 118 12.42 -26.13 -5.61
C ASP A 118 11.02 -25.48 -5.49
N SER A 119 10.93 -24.25 -4.96
CA SER A 119 9.67 -23.50 -4.88
C SER A 119 9.27 -22.82 -6.19
N LEU A 120 10.19 -22.76 -7.16
CA LEU A 120 9.96 -22.11 -8.45
C LEU A 120 9.34 -23.07 -9.48
N PRO A 121 8.55 -22.56 -10.44
CA PRO A 121 8.01 -23.38 -11.52
C PRO A 121 9.13 -24.13 -12.27
N SER A 122 8.89 -25.38 -12.63
CA SER A 122 9.91 -26.25 -13.27
C SER A 122 10.46 -25.67 -14.57
N GLY A 123 9.64 -24.90 -15.30
CA GLY A 123 10.05 -24.21 -16.54
C GLY A 123 11.07 -23.09 -16.31
N ASP A 124 11.07 -22.49 -15.13
CA ASP A 124 11.89 -21.31 -14.78
C ASP A 124 13.12 -21.67 -13.96
N GLN A 125 13.26 -22.93 -13.54
CA GLN A 125 14.35 -23.35 -12.65
C GLN A 125 15.76 -23.09 -13.22
N ALA A 126 15.95 -23.20 -14.53
CA ALA A 126 17.24 -22.92 -15.16
C ALA A 126 17.59 -21.41 -15.08
N LEU A 127 16.61 -20.54 -15.33
CA LEU A 127 16.75 -19.08 -15.18
C LEU A 127 16.97 -18.72 -13.70
N ALA A 128 16.19 -19.30 -12.82
CA ALA A 128 16.29 -19.09 -11.39
C ALA A 128 17.64 -19.54 -10.81
N ALA A 129 18.19 -20.65 -11.28
CA ALA A 129 19.52 -21.10 -10.88
C ALA A 129 20.60 -20.06 -11.22
N GLY A 130 20.53 -19.47 -12.43
CA GLY A 130 21.42 -18.39 -12.84
C GLY A 130 21.26 -17.12 -12.00
N LEU A 131 20.02 -16.74 -11.68
CA LEU A 131 19.73 -15.60 -10.78
C LEU A 131 20.24 -15.85 -9.36
N LEU A 132 20.14 -17.08 -8.85
CA LEU A 132 20.68 -17.46 -7.54
C LEU A 132 22.22 -17.43 -7.52
N ASP A 133 22.91 -17.78 -8.63
CA ASP A 133 24.36 -17.65 -8.75
C ASP A 133 24.79 -16.17 -8.76
N GLN A 134 24.06 -15.32 -9.47
CA GLN A 134 24.27 -13.86 -9.43
C GLN A 134 24.04 -13.29 -8.03
N LEU A 135 22.94 -13.68 -7.39
CA LEU A 135 22.60 -13.24 -6.03
C LEU A 135 23.68 -13.65 -5.03
N ASP A 136 24.20 -14.86 -5.12
CA ASP A 136 25.30 -15.32 -4.25
C ASP A 136 26.53 -14.42 -4.42
N SER A 137 26.95 -14.14 -5.65
CA SER A 137 28.07 -13.26 -5.96
C SER A 137 27.83 -11.83 -5.44
N GLN A 138 26.61 -11.31 -5.54
CA GLN A 138 26.23 -9.98 -5.09
C GLN A 138 26.22 -9.89 -3.56
N VAL A 139 25.71 -10.90 -2.86
CA VAL A 139 25.73 -10.95 -1.39
C VAL A 139 27.18 -11.10 -0.88
N GLN A 140 28.04 -11.81 -1.59
CA GLN A 140 29.49 -11.83 -1.31
C GLN A 140 30.12 -10.45 -1.48
N ALA A 141 29.76 -9.71 -2.54
CA ALA A 141 30.22 -8.34 -2.76
C ALA A 141 29.73 -7.37 -1.65
N VAL A 142 28.48 -7.55 -1.17
CA VAL A 142 27.97 -6.81 0.00
C VAL A 142 28.87 -7.06 1.22
N ALA A 143 29.21 -8.32 1.51
CA ALA A 143 30.08 -8.67 2.62
C ALA A 143 31.51 -8.08 2.47
N ALA A 144 32.12 -8.21 1.31
CA ALA A 144 33.44 -7.65 1.02
C ALA A 144 33.49 -6.14 1.21
N ALA A 145 32.47 -5.41 0.75
CA ALA A 145 32.37 -3.96 0.94
C ALA A 145 32.28 -3.58 2.44
N THR A 146 31.63 -4.38 3.28
CA THR A 146 31.57 -4.11 4.72
C THR A 146 32.92 -4.29 5.42
N GLU A 147 33.75 -5.22 4.98
CA GLU A 147 35.07 -5.49 5.57
C GLU A 147 36.05 -4.32 5.41
N VAL A 148 35.93 -3.58 4.29
CA VAL A 148 36.75 -2.41 4.00
C VAL A 148 36.03 -1.08 4.24
N SER A 149 34.81 -1.14 4.78
CA SER A 149 33.96 0.05 5.03
C SER A 149 33.69 0.89 3.77
N ASP A 150 33.59 0.23 2.62
CA ASP A 150 33.25 0.86 1.34
C ASP A 150 31.74 1.07 1.22
N ARG A 151 31.32 2.33 1.40
CA ARG A 151 29.91 2.71 1.35
C ARG A 151 29.31 2.55 -0.04
N ASP A 152 30.03 2.99 -1.07
CA ASP A 152 29.49 3.01 -2.44
C ASP A 152 29.46 1.59 -3.01
N GLY A 153 30.50 0.79 -2.78
CA GLY A 153 30.52 -0.63 -3.07
C GLY A 153 29.39 -1.38 -2.39
N PHE A 154 29.12 -1.10 -1.12
CA PHE A 154 28.00 -1.68 -0.37
C PHE A 154 26.66 -1.34 -1.01
N LEU A 155 26.40 -0.06 -1.31
CA LEU A 155 25.13 0.40 -1.92
C LEU A 155 24.90 -0.24 -3.29
N ASN A 156 25.95 -0.30 -4.12
CA ASN A 156 25.86 -0.89 -5.45
C ASN A 156 25.60 -2.39 -5.39
N ALA A 157 26.35 -3.12 -4.55
CA ALA A 157 26.17 -4.57 -4.38
C ALA A 157 24.79 -4.89 -3.77
N ARG A 158 24.32 -4.12 -2.79
CA ARG A 158 22.99 -4.27 -2.20
C ARG A 158 21.89 -4.05 -3.23
N ARG A 159 21.99 -2.99 -4.04
CA ARG A 159 21.00 -2.72 -5.11
C ARG A 159 20.95 -3.87 -6.11
N ALA A 160 22.09 -4.37 -6.55
CA ALA A 160 22.17 -5.52 -7.44
C ALA A 160 21.53 -6.77 -6.82
N ALA A 161 21.85 -7.08 -5.56
CA ALA A 161 21.26 -8.22 -4.85
C ALA A 161 19.74 -8.12 -4.74
N LEU A 162 19.22 -6.93 -4.37
CA LEU A 162 17.77 -6.68 -4.29
C LEU A 162 17.11 -6.76 -5.67
N SER A 163 17.79 -6.38 -6.74
CA SER A 163 17.28 -6.56 -8.11
C SER A 163 17.15 -8.04 -8.47
N SER A 164 18.17 -8.86 -8.17
CA SER A 164 18.11 -10.30 -8.42
C SER A 164 17.04 -10.99 -7.56
N ILE A 165 16.86 -10.55 -6.32
CA ILE A 165 15.74 -11.01 -5.46
C ILE A 165 14.42 -10.69 -6.12
N GLY A 166 14.18 -9.45 -6.54
CA GLY A 166 12.94 -9.07 -7.20
C GLY A 166 12.63 -9.85 -8.48
N GLN A 167 13.67 -10.22 -9.26
CA GLN A 167 13.51 -11.09 -10.43
C GLN A 167 13.12 -12.52 -10.03
N LEU A 168 13.73 -13.09 -8.98
CA LEU A 168 13.35 -14.39 -8.45
C LEU A 168 11.92 -14.40 -7.91
N GLU A 169 11.54 -13.34 -7.19
CA GLU A 169 10.19 -13.15 -6.68
C GLU A 169 9.16 -13.03 -7.80
N ALA A 170 9.50 -12.36 -8.89
CA ALA A 170 8.62 -12.27 -10.05
C ALA A 170 8.37 -13.64 -10.71
N LEU A 171 9.35 -14.56 -10.72
CA LEU A 171 9.18 -15.93 -11.19
C LEU A 171 8.29 -16.79 -10.27
N LEU A 172 8.17 -16.41 -8.98
CA LEU A 172 7.32 -17.10 -8.02
C LEU A 172 5.84 -16.71 -8.15
N VAL A 173 5.54 -15.58 -8.79
CA VAL A 173 4.18 -15.18 -9.05
C VAL A 173 3.59 -16.13 -10.09
N GLY A 174 2.69 -16.99 -9.65
CA GLY A 174 1.98 -17.94 -10.52
C GLY A 174 0.79 -17.28 -11.23
N ASP A 175 -0.37 -17.97 -11.19
CA ASP A 175 -1.61 -17.42 -11.72
C ASP A 175 -2.02 -16.13 -10.98
N PHE A 176 -2.80 -15.29 -11.66
CA PHE A 176 -3.30 -14.04 -11.09
C PHE A 176 -4.06 -14.33 -9.78
N PRO A 177 -3.78 -13.61 -8.67
CA PRO A 177 -4.08 -14.09 -7.32
C PRO A 177 -5.55 -14.01 -6.89
N PHE A 178 -6.43 -13.32 -7.65
CA PHE A 178 -7.85 -13.19 -7.31
C PHE A 178 -8.74 -13.03 -8.54
N ALA A 179 -10.05 -13.23 -8.36
CA ALA A 179 -11.03 -12.97 -9.40
C ALA A 179 -11.45 -11.49 -9.38
N ILE A 180 -11.35 -10.82 -10.53
CA ILE A 180 -11.90 -9.47 -10.73
C ILE A 180 -13.42 -9.60 -10.83
N PRO A 181 -14.22 -8.73 -10.16
CA PRO A 181 -15.67 -8.79 -10.22
C PRO A 181 -16.21 -8.74 -11.64
N ALA A 182 -17.24 -9.53 -11.93
CA ALA A 182 -17.81 -9.68 -13.27
C ALA A 182 -18.41 -8.38 -13.83
N GLU A 183 -18.81 -7.46 -12.95
CA GLU A 183 -19.31 -6.13 -13.33
C GLU A 183 -18.26 -5.26 -14.03
N TYR A 184 -16.96 -5.57 -13.84
CA TYR A 184 -15.85 -4.88 -14.50
C TYR A 184 -15.26 -5.67 -15.69
N ALA A 185 -15.98 -6.68 -16.19
CA ALA A 185 -15.49 -7.54 -17.27
C ALA A 185 -15.15 -6.78 -18.55
N ASP A 186 -15.85 -5.67 -18.80
CA ASP A 186 -15.64 -4.81 -19.99
C ASP A 186 -14.44 -3.86 -19.86
N LEU A 187 -13.82 -3.76 -18.66
CA LEU A 187 -12.67 -2.90 -18.45
C LEU A 187 -11.35 -3.61 -18.81
N PRO A 188 -10.38 -2.88 -19.37
CA PRO A 188 -9.01 -3.40 -19.49
C PRO A 188 -8.44 -3.75 -18.12
N ARG A 189 -7.67 -4.82 -18.06
CA ARG A 189 -7.01 -5.25 -16.84
C ARG A 189 -5.59 -5.68 -17.11
N LEU A 190 -4.68 -5.28 -16.24
CA LEU A 190 -3.28 -5.69 -16.25
C LEU A 190 -3.12 -6.87 -15.27
N LEU A 191 -2.85 -8.07 -15.78
CA LEU A 191 -2.70 -9.28 -14.96
C LEU A 191 -1.21 -9.58 -14.68
N GLY A 192 -0.49 -8.56 -14.23
CA GLY A 192 0.94 -8.56 -13.98
C GLY A 192 1.44 -7.14 -13.84
N ARG A 193 2.71 -6.91 -14.14
CA ARG A 193 3.30 -5.57 -14.21
C ARG A 193 3.58 -5.16 -15.63
N ALA A 194 3.68 -3.85 -15.85
CA ALA A 194 4.21 -3.28 -17.07
C ALA A 194 5.17 -2.13 -16.74
N THR A 195 6.22 -2.01 -17.56
CA THR A 195 7.14 -0.89 -17.51
C THR A 195 6.80 0.07 -18.63
N VAL A 196 6.62 1.34 -18.29
CA VAL A 196 6.25 2.40 -19.21
C VAL A 196 7.34 3.46 -19.24
N GLU A 197 7.87 3.76 -20.41
CA GLU A 197 8.69 4.93 -20.66
C GLU A 197 7.77 6.09 -21.01
N ILE A 198 7.93 7.22 -20.31
CA ILE A 198 7.19 8.47 -20.52
C ILE A 198 8.20 9.54 -20.93
N GLU A 199 8.20 9.91 -22.18
CA GLU A 199 8.99 11.03 -22.70
C GLU A 199 8.20 12.32 -22.48
N THR A 200 8.81 13.25 -21.76
CA THR A 200 8.24 14.55 -21.44
C THR A 200 9.02 15.67 -22.14
N THR A 201 8.55 16.91 -22.05
CA THR A 201 9.27 18.09 -22.57
C THR A 201 10.60 18.35 -21.89
N GLN A 202 10.85 17.81 -20.68
CA GLN A 202 12.08 17.97 -19.91
C GLN A 202 13.01 16.75 -19.98
N GLY A 203 12.50 15.59 -20.40
CA GLY A 203 13.27 14.34 -20.46
C GLY A 203 12.40 13.10 -20.29
N LYS A 204 13.03 12.00 -19.94
CA LYS A 204 12.38 10.71 -19.84
C LYS A 204 12.20 10.27 -18.39
N LEU A 205 11.05 9.67 -18.13
CA LEU A 205 10.70 8.97 -16.90
C LEU A 205 10.48 7.49 -17.22
N THR A 206 10.87 6.63 -16.29
CA THR A 206 10.47 5.21 -16.34
C THR A 206 9.57 4.93 -15.16
N ALA A 207 8.40 4.38 -15.43
CA ALA A 207 7.43 3.97 -14.42
C ALA A 207 7.11 2.49 -14.51
N VAL A 208 6.95 1.83 -13.36
CA VAL A 208 6.42 0.47 -13.26
C VAL A 208 5.01 0.53 -12.71
N VAL A 209 4.06 -0.02 -13.45
CA VAL A 209 2.64 -0.10 -13.03
C VAL A 209 2.30 -1.51 -12.59
N ASP A 210 1.54 -1.61 -11.51
CA ASP A 210 1.31 -2.86 -10.78
C ASP A 210 -0.14 -3.31 -10.92
N GLY A 211 -0.37 -4.28 -11.82
CA GLY A 211 -1.67 -4.90 -11.99
C GLY A 211 -1.98 -6.00 -10.97
N TYR A 212 -1.02 -6.47 -10.18
CA TYR A 212 -1.30 -7.44 -9.11
C TYR A 212 -2.13 -6.84 -7.98
N ASN A 213 -2.04 -5.53 -7.77
CA ASN A 213 -2.70 -4.85 -6.68
C ASN A 213 -3.73 -3.80 -7.14
N ALA A 214 -3.61 -3.32 -8.41
CA ALA A 214 -4.54 -2.39 -9.02
C ALA A 214 -4.81 -2.76 -10.50
N PRO A 215 -5.38 -3.95 -10.78
CA PRO A 215 -5.51 -4.47 -12.14
C PRO A 215 -6.35 -3.62 -13.08
N LEU A 216 -7.43 -3.01 -12.61
CA LEU A 216 -8.31 -2.20 -13.46
C LEU A 216 -7.68 -0.84 -13.76
N THR A 217 -7.13 -0.21 -12.75
CA THR A 217 -6.48 1.11 -12.85
C THR A 217 -5.22 1.03 -13.72
N ALA A 218 -4.31 0.08 -13.40
CA ALA A 218 -3.11 -0.14 -14.21
C ALA A 218 -3.45 -0.62 -15.62
N GLY A 219 -4.50 -1.43 -15.77
CA GLY A 219 -4.99 -1.91 -17.06
C GLY A 219 -5.54 -0.77 -17.95
N ALA A 220 -6.33 0.12 -17.37
CA ALA A 220 -6.85 1.29 -18.07
C ALA A 220 -5.73 2.23 -18.52
N PHE A 221 -4.73 2.47 -17.66
CA PHE A 221 -3.56 3.28 -17.99
C PHE A 221 -2.75 2.66 -19.14
N VAL A 222 -2.38 1.38 -19.04
CA VAL A 222 -1.58 0.67 -20.06
C VAL A 222 -2.33 0.61 -21.40
N ASP A 223 -3.63 0.39 -21.39
CA ASP A 223 -4.48 0.40 -22.59
C ASP A 223 -4.44 1.77 -23.28
N LEU A 224 -4.52 2.86 -22.52
CA LEU A 224 -4.42 4.23 -23.05
C LEU A 224 -3.02 4.56 -23.56
N VAL A 225 -1.97 4.10 -22.89
CA VAL A 225 -0.59 4.21 -23.37
C VAL A 225 -0.43 3.50 -24.71
N GLN A 226 -0.91 2.26 -24.84
CA GLN A 226 -0.83 1.51 -26.11
C GLN A 226 -1.62 2.16 -27.25
N LYS A 227 -2.69 2.90 -26.93
CA LYS A 227 -3.48 3.67 -27.91
C LYS A 227 -2.84 5.02 -28.28
N GLY A 228 -1.72 5.40 -27.65
CA GLY A 228 -1.09 6.71 -27.83
C GLY A 228 -1.96 7.87 -27.32
N PHE A 229 -2.88 7.59 -26.39
CA PHE A 229 -3.82 8.59 -25.89
C PHE A 229 -3.12 9.75 -25.18
N TYR A 230 -2.04 9.45 -24.45
CA TYR A 230 -1.29 10.46 -23.69
C TYR A 230 -0.31 11.28 -24.54
N ASP A 231 -0.08 10.90 -25.80
CA ASP A 231 0.91 11.55 -26.65
C ASP A 231 0.50 13.00 -26.95
N GLY A 232 1.37 13.93 -26.59
CA GLY A 232 1.17 15.37 -26.76
C GLY A 232 0.14 15.99 -25.81
N LEU A 233 -0.21 15.34 -24.68
CA LEU A 233 -1.05 15.93 -23.65
C LEU A 233 -0.26 16.81 -22.71
N PRO A 234 -0.77 17.99 -22.33
CA PRO A 234 -0.15 18.88 -21.35
C PRO A 234 -0.41 18.39 -19.92
N PHE A 235 0.37 18.90 -18.98
CA PHE A 235 -0.05 18.89 -17.58
C PHE A 235 -1.11 19.97 -17.37
N THR A 236 -2.20 19.59 -16.68
CA THR A 236 -3.37 20.46 -16.48
C THR A 236 -3.47 21.01 -15.08
N ARG A 237 -2.78 20.36 -14.12
CA ARG A 237 -2.67 20.78 -12.73
C ARG A 237 -1.25 20.52 -12.24
N ALA A 238 -0.63 21.54 -11.64
CA ALA A 238 0.65 21.45 -10.97
C ALA A 238 0.54 22.19 -9.64
N GLU A 239 0.65 21.46 -8.56
CA GLU A 239 0.71 22.00 -7.20
C GLU A 239 2.03 21.60 -6.58
N ASP A 240 2.86 22.59 -6.27
CA ASP A 240 4.19 22.38 -5.71
C ASP A 240 4.14 21.45 -4.51
N PHE A 241 5.02 20.46 -4.50
CA PHE A 241 5.14 19.46 -3.44
C PHE A 241 3.88 18.60 -3.21
N TYR A 242 2.93 18.58 -4.14
CA TYR A 242 1.72 17.80 -4.00
C TYR A 242 1.42 16.92 -5.21
N VAL A 243 0.94 17.50 -6.33
CA VAL A 243 0.56 16.71 -7.51
C VAL A 243 0.94 17.41 -8.82
N LEU A 244 1.27 16.60 -9.81
CA LEU A 244 1.39 16.98 -11.21
C LEU A 244 0.44 16.08 -12.02
N GLN A 245 -0.66 16.64 -12.53
CA GLN A 245 -1.76 15.89 -13.15
C GLN A 245 -1.81 16.12 -14.65
N THR A 246 -2.16 15.07 -15.40
CA THR A 246 -2.33 15.05 -16.85
C THR A 246 -3.41 14.05 -17.25
N GLY A 247 -3.62 13.84 -18.56
CA GLY A 247 -4.58 12.86 -19.07
C GLY A 247 -5.94 13.45 -19.39
N ASP A 248 -6.06 14.77 -19.31
CA ASP A 248 -7.23 15.51 -19.82
C ASP A 248 -7.15 15.59 -21.35
N PRO A 249 -8.11 15.03 -22.12
CA PRO A 249 -8.06 15.03 -23.56
C PRO A 249 -8.23 16.45 -24.14
N LYS A 250 -7.77 16.63 -25.38
CA LYS A 250 -8.01 17.88 -26.11
C LYS A 250 -9.47 17.91 -26.57
N GLY A 251 -10.25 18.83 -26.05
CA GLY A 251 -11.66 18.99 -26.46
C GLY A 251 -12.56 19.35 -25.28
N PRO A 252 -13.87 19.16 -25.42
CA PRO A 252 -14.82 19.40 -24.34
C PRO A 252 -14.97 18.24 -23.35
N GLU A 253 -14.44 17.07 -23.68
CA GLU A 253 -14.46 15.88 -22.85
C GLU A 253 -13.43 16.01 -21.74
N THR A 254 -13.72 15.43 -20.56
CA THR A 254 -12.81 15.42 -19.41
C THR A 254 -12.13 14.06 -19.19
N GLY A 255 -12.51 13.05 -20.01
CA GLY A 255 -12.01 11.69 -19.93
C GLY A 255 -11.97 10.98 -21.27
N TYR A 256 -11.56 9.73 -21.27
CA TYR A 256 -11.45 8.91 -22.49
C TYR A 256 -12.82 8.45 -22.99
N ILE A 257 -13.19 8.90 -24.20
CA ILE A 257 -14.37 8.41 -24.91
C ILE A 257 -13.99 7.20 -25.76
N ASP A 258 -14.56 6.04 -25.44
CA ASP A 258 -14.33 4.84 -26.25
C ASP A 258 -14.88 5.03 -27.68
N PRO A 259 -14.05 4.89 -28.71
CA PRO A 259 -14.47 5.15 -30.09
C PRO A 259 -15.55 4.19 -30.62
N LYS A 260 -15.69 3.00 -30.01
CA LYS A 260 -16.66 1.99 -30.38
C LYS A 260 -18.03 2.26 -29.73
N THR A 261 -18.03 2.46 -28.43
CA THR A 261 -19.27 2.65 -27.65
C THR A 261 -19.77 4.08 -27.66
N LYS A 262 -18.90 5.06 -27.98
CA LYS A 262 -19.17 6.52 -27.91
C LYS A 262 -19.53 6.97 -26.50
N ARG A 263 -19.09 6.23 -25.49
CA ARG A 263 -19.29 6.54 -24.07
C ARG A 263 -17.94 6.75 -23.41
N GLU A 264 -17.94 7.56 -22.38
CA GLU A 264 -16.81 7.67 -21.50
C GLU A 264 -16.55 6.32 -20.80
N ARG A 265 -15.30 5.91 -20.78
CA ARG A 265 -14.88 4.74 -20.01
C ARG A 265 -14.46 5.21 -18.64
N THR A 266 -15.13 4.73 -17.61
CA THR A 266 -14.80 5.01 -16.23
C THR A 266 -14.21 3.78 -15.53
N VAL A 267 -13.36 4.02 -14.53
CA VAL A 267 -12.67 3.01 -13.73
C VAL A 267 -13.00 3.27 -12.27
N PRO A 268 -13.40 2.25 -11.52
CA PRO A 268 -13.71 2.40 -10.10
C PRO A 268 -12.46 2.76 -9.27
N LEU A 269 -12.65 3.43 -8.14
CA LEU A 269 -11.64 3.47 -7.09
C LEU A 269 -11.26 2.04 -6.73
N GLU A 270 -9.95 1.74 -6.71
CA GLU A 270 -9.41 0.40 -6.51
C GLU A 270 -8.25 0.46 -5.51
N ILE A 271 -8.42 -0.11 -4.31
CA ILE A 271 -7.40 -0.06 -3.27
C ILE A 271 -7.26 -1.42 -2.61
N LYS A 272 -6.04 -1.96 -2.59
CA LYS A 272 -5.72 -3.21 -1.91
C LYS A 272 -5.06 -2.97 -0.56
N VAL A 273 -5.53 -3.70 0.44
CA VAL A 273 -4.97 -3.70 1.80
C VAL A 273 -4.22 -5.01 2.05
N PRO A 274 -3.07 -4.99 2.73
CA PRO A 274 -2.35 -6.20 3.09
C PRO A 274 -3.22 -7.19 3.88
N GLY A 275 -3.19 -8.47 3.50
CA GLY A 275 -3.99 -9.52 4.10
C GLY A 275 -5.38 -9.72 3.47
N GLU A 276 -5.86 -8.77 2.67
CA GLU A 276 -7.09 -8.94 1.91
C GLU A 276 -6.85 -9.74 0.63
N ALA A 277 -7.81 -10.59 0.25
CA ALA A 277 -7.69 -11.45 -0.92
C ALA A 277 -7.70 -10.66 -2.23
N ALA A 278 -8.50 -9.59 -2.31
CA ALA A 278 -8.70 -8.76 -3.49
C ALA A 278 -8.74 -7.26 -3.10
N PRO A 279 -8.60 -6.33 -4.05
CA PRO A 279 -8.83 -4.91 -3.80
C PRO A 279 -10.28 -4.63 -3.37
N PHE A 280 -10.46 -3.56 -2.61
CA PHE A 280 -11.76 -2.92 -2.44
C PHE A 280 -12.04 -2.03 -3.64
N TYR A 281 -13.30 -2.04 -4.08
CA TYR A 281 -13.77 -1.21 -5.19
C TYR A 281 -14.81 -0.21 -4.70
N ASN A 282 -14.75 1.03 -5.20
CA ASN A 282 -15.71 2.10 -4.91
C ASN A 282 -15.95 2.34 -3.41
N ALA A 283 -14.93 2.17 -2.60
CA ALA A 283 -14.97 2.46 -1.17
C ALA A 283 -13.65 3.05 -0.71
N THR A 284 -13.70 4.16 0.01
CA THR A 284 -12.53 4.73 0.68
C THR A 284 -12.22 4.00 1.97
N PHE A 285 -11.02 4.20 2.52
CA PHE A 285 -10.71 3.68 3.86
C PHE A 285 -11.64 4.24 4.94
N GLU A 286 -12.15 5.45 4.74
CA GLU A 286 -13.11 6.10 5.60
C GLU A 286 -14.46 5.36 5.58
N ASP A 287 -14.96 4.99 4.39
CA ASP A 287 -16.19 4.22 4.21
C ASP A 287 -16.09 2.82 4.85
N LEU A 288 -14.91 2.22 4.79
CA LEU A 288 -14.63 0.90 5.37
C LEU A 288 -14.29 0.94 6.87
N GLY A 289 -14.19 2.14 7.48
CA GLY A 289 -13.75 2.29 8.87
C GLY A 289 -12.28 1.90 9.11
N GLN A 290 -11.47 1.87 8.06
CA GLN A 290 -10.06 1.45 8.09
C GLN A 290 -9.11 2.66 8.19
N PHE A 291 -9.35 3.57 9.11
CA PHE A 291 -8.64 4.87 9.25
C PHE A 291 -7.12 4.77 9.47
N THR A 292 -6.63 3.61 9.88
CA THR A 292 -5.19 3.38 10.14
C THR A 292 -4.58 2.34 9.21
N ALA A 293 -5.34 1.83 8.24
CA ALA A 293 -4.84 0.88 7.28
C ALA A 293 -3.85 1.55 6.32
N GLN A 294 -2.85 0.80 5.90
CA GLN A 294 -1.96 1.21 4.82
C GLN A 294 -2.30 0.40 3.57
N PRO A 295 -2.41 1.02 2.39
CA PRO A 295 -2.57 0.27 1.16
C PRO A 295 -1.29 -0.53 0.83
N VAL A 296 -1.42 -1.57 0.03
CA VAL A 296 -0.26 -2.32 -0.50
C VAL A 296 0.61 -1.42 -1.38
N LEU A 297 -0.04 -0.52 -2.12
CA LEU A 297 0.62 0.52 -2.91
C LEU A 297 0.38 1.89 -2.25
N PRO A 298 1.24 2.34 -1.32
CA PRO A 298 1.05 3.61 -0.62
C PRO A 298 1.57 4.80 -1.44
N PHE A 299 0.98 5.97 -1.22
CA PHE A 299 1.52 7.25 -1.67
C PHE A 299 2.68 7.69 -0.74
N ALA A 300 3.77 6.93 -0.73
CA ALA A 300 4.87 7.07 0.22
C ALA A 300 6.17 7.57 -0.41
N THR A 301 6.20 7.81 -1.71
CA THR A 301 7.40 8.22 -2.45
C THR A 301 7.07 9.20 -3.56
N LEU A 302 8.05 10.05 -3.90
CA LEU A 302 8.00 10.90 -5.08
C LEU A 302 7.74 10.05 -6.33
N GLY A 303 6.82 10.49 -7.18
CA GLY A 303 6.49 9.80 -8.42
C GLY A 303 5.56 8.61 -8.26
N THR A 304 4.83 8.48 -7.14
CA THR A 304 3.70 7.55 -7.08
C THR A 304 2.64 7.96 -8.10
N LEU A 305 2.18 7.02 -8.91
CA LEU A 305 1.12 7.23 -9.89
C LEU A 305 -0.24 7.02 -9.25
N GLY A 306 -1.07 8.07 -9.21
CA GLY A 306 -2.42 8.04 -8.70
C GLY A 306 -3.45 8.26 -9.81
N TRP A 307 -4.57 7.52 -9.76
CA TRP A 307 -5.69 7.71 -10.69
C TRP A 307 -6.63 8.78 -10.17
N ALA A 308 -6.92 9.77 -11.02
CA ALA A 308 -7.79 10.87 -10.64
C ALA A 308 -9.27 10.51 -10.83
N HIS A 309 -10.08 10.90 -9.86
CA HIS A 309 -11.55 10.87 -9.90
C HIS A 309 -12.09 12.17 -9.29
N SER A 310 -13.38 12.45 -9.46
CA SER A 310 -13.99 13.64 -8.87
C SER A 310 -14.24 13.46 -7.36
N ASP A 311 -14.53 14.57 -6.68
CA ASP A 311 -14.93 14.52 -5.27
C ASP A 311 -16.36 13.98 -5.06
N GLU A 312 -17.17 13.94 -6.13
CA GLU A 312 -18.57 13.53 -6.10
C GLU A 312 -18.77 12.02 -6.30
N ALA A 313 -17.82 11.35 -7.00
CA ALA A 313 -17.94 9.93 -7.34
C ALA A 313 -16.60 9.20 -7.31
N LEU A 314 -16.61 7.97 -6.78
CA LEU A 314 -15.43 7.11 -6.68
C LEU A 314 -15.20 6.24 -7.93
N ASP A 315 -16.14 6.26 -8.88
CA ASP A 315 -16.18 5.42 -10.08
C ASP A 315 -16.19 6.22 -11.39
N ASP A 316 -15.86 7.50 -11.35
CA ASP A 316 -15.83 8.40 -12.52
C ASP A 316 -14.42 8.69 -13.05
N GLY A 317 -13.38 8.15 -12.45
CA GLY A 317 -12.02 8.24 -12.98
C GLY A 317 -11.92 7.63 -14.37
N SER A 318 -11.43 8.37 -15.38
CA SER A 318 -11.50 7.96 -16.79
C SER A 318 -10.15 7.80 -17.47
N SER A 319 -9.37 8.88 -17.56
CA SER A 319 -8.05 8.91 -18.21
C SER A 319 -7.02 9.75 -17.48
N GLN A 320 -7.47 10.60 -16.56
CA GLN A 320 -6.58 11.49 -15.86
C GLN A 320 -5.83 10.75 -14.74
N PHE A 321 -4.53 11.02 -14.64
CA PHE A 321 -3.69 10.52 -13.57
C PHE A 321 -2.75 11.61 -13.09
N PHE A 322 -2.16 11.42 -11.93
CA PHE A 322 -1.20 12.37 -11.37
C PHE A 322 0.06 11.65 -10.87
N PHE A 323 1.17 12.37 -10.95
CA PHE A 323 2.38 12.06 -10.20
C PHE A 323 2.26 12.73 -8.84
N PHE A 324 2.45 11.97 -7.79
CA PHE A 324 2.49 12.49 -6.45
C PHE A 324 3.89 13.05 -6.15
N LEU A 325 3.96 14.35 -5.85
CA LEU A 325 5.22 15.07 -5.69
C LEU A 325 5.62 15.30 -4.23
N TYR A 326 4.79 14.81 -3.33
CA TYR A 326 4.95 15.07 -1.91
C TYR A 326 5.94 14.12 -1.25
N GLU A 327 6.84 14.67 -0.42
CA GLU A 327 7.69 13.86 0.44
C GLU A 327 6.99 13.54 1.76
N ALA A 328 6.91 12.24 2.10
CA ALA A 328 6.25 11.74 3.31
C ALA A 328 6.87 12.25 4.64
N GLU A 329 7.93 13.09 4.59
CA GLU A 329 8.57 13.68 5.77
C GLU A 329 7.72 14.75 6.46
N LEU A 330 6.73 15.30 5.75
CA LEU A 330 5.88 16.38 6.24
C LEU A 330 4.58 15.87 6.90
N THR A 331 4.27 14.57 6.82
CA THR A 331 3.13 13.95 7.52
C THR A 331 3.62 13.02 8.64
N PRO A 332 2.81 12.77 9.70
CA PRO A 332 3.13 11.72 10.67
C PRO A 332 3.45 10.41 9.96
N ALA A 333 4.51 9.73 10.41
CA ALA A 333 5.07 8.56 9.77
C ALA A 333 3.99 7.54 9.33
N GLY A 334 3.90 7.28 8.04
CA GLY A 334 3.10 6.21 7.45
C GLY A 334 1.61 6.53 7.19
N LEU A 335 1.16 7.76 7.41
CA LEU A 335 -0.21 8.16 7.08
C LEU A 335 -0.18 9.35 6.11
N ASN A 336 -0.46 9.08 4.86
CA ASN A 336 -0.71 10.11 3.87
C ASN A 336 -2.22 10.35 3.75
N LEU A 337 -2.63 11.62 3.63
CA LEU A 337 -4.04 11.99 3.45
C LEU A 337 -4.63 11.50 2.12
N VAL A 338 -3.80 11.06 1.19
CA VAL A 338 -4.18 10.53 -0.13
C VAL A 338 -4.40 9.02 -0.09
N ASP A 339 -3.69 8.31 0.82
CA ASP A 339 -3.87 6.87 1.04
C ASP A 339 -5.32 6.55 1.42
N GLY A 340 -5.88 5.56 0.76
CA GLY A 340 -7.27 5.14 0.99
C GLY A 340 -8.34 6.01 0.32
N ARG A 341 -7.96 7.04 -0.43
CA ARG A 341 -8.87 7.94 -1.18
C ARG A 341 -8.66 7.89 -2.68
N TYR A 342 -7.46 7.55 -3.13
CA TYR A 342 -7.13 7.43 -4.55
C TYR A 342 -6.46 6.08 -4.81
N SER A 343 -6.65 5.55 -6.01
CA SER A 343 -5.93 4.35 -6.45
C SER A 343 -4.50 4.71 -6.80
N ALA A 344 -3.53 4.25 -5.99
CA ALA A 344 -2.16 4.17 -6.44
C ALA A 344 -2.00 2.91 -7.30
N PHE A 345 -1.40 3.05 -8.49
CA PHE A 345 -1.28 1.94 -9.43
C PHE A 345 0.13 1.71 -9.97
N GLY A 346 1.10 2.49 -9.54
CA GLY A 346 2.49 2.36 -9.97
C GLY A 346 3.39 3.43 -9.40
N TYR A 347 4.65 3.38 -9.83
CA TYR A 347 5.70 4.26 -9.34
C TYR A 347 6.68 4.61 -10.45
N VAL A 348 7.15 5.86 -10.46
CA VAL A 348 8.37 6.24 -11.18
C VAL A 348 9.54 5.52 -10.50
N VAL A 349 10.39 4.89 -11.30
CA VAL A 349 11.57 4.13 -10.83
C VAL A 349 12.89 4.71 -11.36
N ASP A 350 12.81 5.58 -12.37
CA ASP A 350 13.95 6.29 -12.95
C ASP A 350 13.50 7.63 -13.53
N GLY A 351 14.41 8.65 -13.56
CA GLY A 351 14.13 9.98 -14.07
C GLY A 351 13.55 10.94 -13.03
N PHE A 352 13.85 10.75 -11.74
CA PHE A 352 13.35 11.61 -10.66
C PHE A 352 13.77 13.08 -10.82
N ASP A 353 14.98 13.34 -11.30
CA ASP A 353 15.48 14.67 -11.62
C ASP A 353 14.63 15.37 -12.70
N VAL A 354 14.19 14.61 -13.71
CA VAL A 354 13.25 15.12 -14.71
C VAL A 354 11.90 15.43 -14.09
N LEU A 355 11.38 14.52 -13.24
CA LEU A 355 10.08 14.72 -12.58
C LEU A 355 10.04 15.98 -11.70
N GLU A 356 11.13 16.29 -11.01
CA GLU A 356 11.25 17.46 -10.15
C GLU A 356 11.28 18.80 -10.94
N GLU A 357 11.66 18.75 -12.21
CA GLU A 357 11.69 19.94 -13.10
C GLU A 357 10.37 20.18 -13.84
N LEU A 358 9.46 19.19 -13.88
CA LEU A 358 8.20 19.28 -14.59
C LEU A 358 7.20 20.23 -13.92
N GLY A 359 6.50 21.02 -14.73
CA GLY A 359 5.48 21.96 -14.28
C GLY A 359 4.31 22.10 -15.25
N ILE A 360 3.44 23.06 -14.99
CA ILE A 360 2.18 23.29 -15.75
C ILE A 360 2.42 23.65 -17.22
N SER A 361 3.60 24.14 -17.58
CA SER A 361 3.97 24.49 -18.97
C SER A 361 4.48 23.29 -19.76
N ASP A 362 4.70 22.16 -19.09
CA ASP A 362 5.23 20.94 -19.67
C ASP A 362 4.12 19.98 -20.11
N GLY A 363 4.52 18.86 -20.70
CA GLY A 363 3.59 17.83 -21.13
C GLY A 363 4.28 16.53 -21.49
N ILE A 364 3.47 15.51 -21.73
CA ILE A 364 3.92 14.23 -22.26
C ILE A 364 4.11 14.37 -23.77
N VAL A 365 5.33 14.12 -24.24
CA VAL A 365 5.62 14.02 -25.68
C VAL A 365 5.12 12.69 -26.19
N GLN A 366 5.43 11.61 -25.48
CA GLN A 366 5.02 10.25 -25.82
C GLN A 366 5.10 9.34 -24.62
N ALA A 367 4.18 8.35 -24.55
CA ALA A 367 4.24 7.26 -23.58
C ALA A 367 4.25 5.90 -24.29
N ARG A 368 5.10 4.97 -23.85
CA ARG A 368 5.24 3.63 -24.46
C ARG A 368 5.42 2.55 -23.40
N VAL A 369 4.72 1.44 -23.58
CA VAL A 369 4.98 0.21 -22.81
C VAL A 369 6.23 -0.43 -23.40
N ILE A 370 7.28 -0.58 -22.58
CA ILE A 370 8.55 -1.17 -22.97
C ILE A 370 8.72 -2.61 -22.49
N GLU A 371 8.00 -3.02 -21.42
CA GLU A 371 7.95 -4.37 -20.90
C GLU A 371 6.55 -4.68 -20.36
N GLY A 372 6.11 -5.95 -20.37
CA GLY A 372 4.88 -6.41 -19.75
C GLY A 372 3.60 -6.07 -20.52
N ALA A 373 3.71 -5.71 -21.80
CA ALA A 373 2.55 -5.44 -22.66
C ALA A 373 1.63 -6.67 -22.81
N GLU A 374 2.21 -7.86 -22.73
CA GLU A 374 1.51 -9.16 -22.78
C GLU A 374 0.62 -9.43 -21.57
N ASN A 375 0.82 -8.73 -20.46
CA ASN A 375 -0.01 -8.83 -19.27
C ASN A 375 -1.35 -8.11 -19.40
N LEU A 376 -1.50 -7.24 -20.40
CA LEU A 376 -2.76 -6.53 -20.63
C LEU A 376 -3.80 -7.47 -21.22
N ARG A 377 -4.98 -7.47 -20.63
CA ARG A 377 -6.22 -8.06 -21.17
C ARG A 377 -7.20 -6.93 -21.46
N PRO A 378 -7.41 -6.55 -22.72
CA PRO A 378 -8.24 -5.38 -23.06
C PRO A 378 -9.71 -5.55 -22.71
N HIS A 379 -10.22 -6.80 -22.73
CA HIS A 379 -11.60 -7.18 -22.32
C HIS A 379 -11.59 -8.62 -21.82
N ALA A 380 -12.67 -9.03 -21.13
CA ALA A 380 -12.89 -10.43 -20.78
C ALA A 380 -13.32 -11.25 -22.01
#